data_6270405c6013be440810c13d2654f938
#
_entry.id   6270405c6013be440810c13d2654f938
#
_cell.length_a   1.000
_cell.length_b   1.000
_cell.length_c   1.000
_cell.angle_alpha   90.00
_cell.angle_beta   90.00
_cell.angle_gamma   90.00
#
_symmetry.space_group_name_H-M   'P 1'
#
loop_
_entity.id
_entity.type
_entity.pdbx_description
1 polymer ?
#
loop_
_entity_poly.entity_id
_entity_poly.type
_entity_poly.pdbx_seq_one_letter_code
_entity_poly.pdbx_strand_id
1 'polypeptide(L)'
;MKTKFAIGCLVQWYEIEIVQEYIDSLKQSLEHQENNNVIIDFTFNINQQLEKIDESVAKLDELVDRFKTMVSPLKKLVKKYDVRCRINEDFITIAHYRRWFLDEYCTEVDVLVQGETDALIPKQTFTVLDMLHQQVKKDTPKYLATFGINKMWDDSWKPLEHVDFTNKPFINDDEDNWWSIRYTMTIDEMNQFNDKVEDLDIVNVKPHKFNGCGFVISSEAVKSGVNIPKGTFFIDDTALGHMAQKVLPDIPQYHFRNILIVHNRKHSKKRSWILGENDVNYIDDKRKS
;
A
#
# COMPACT_ATOMS: atom_id res chain seq x y z
N MET A 1 12.83 -4.91 23.08
CA MET A 1 13.30 -5.10 21.68
C MET A 1 12.47 -4.17 20.81
N LYS A 2 13.09 -3.49 19.84
CA LYS A 2 12.37 -2.69 18.83
C LYS A 2 11.61 -3.63 17.89
N THR A 3 10.43 -3.22 17.43
CA THR A 3 9.60 -3.99 16.49
C THR A 3 10.32 -4.19 15.17
N LYS A 4 10.23 -5.38 14.60
CA LYS A 4 10.72 -5.69 13.26
C LYS A 4 9.61 -5.52 12.24
N PHE A 5 9.88 -4.84 11.14
CA PHE A 5 8.92 -4.57 10.07
C PHE A 5 9.35 -5.17 8.74
N ALA A 6 8.38 -5.55 7.92
CA ALA A 6 8.57 -5.67 6.48
C ALA A 6 7.55 -4.77 5.77
N ILE A 7 8.01 -4.03 4.75
CA ILE A 7 7.14 -3.26 3.87
C ILE A 7 7.37 -3.69 2.43
N GLY A 8 6.27 -4.01 1.73
CA GLY A 8 6.33 -4.54 0.37
C GLY A 8 5.49 -3.78 -0.62
N CYS A 9 5.98 -3.67 -1.86
CA CYS A 9 5.25 -3.08 -2.97
C CYS A 9 5.54 -3.84 -4.27
N LEU A 10 4.46 -4.28 -4.95
CA LEU A 10 4.52 -4.72 -6.34
C LEU A 10 4.47 -3.50 -7.25
N VAL A 11 5.40 -3.40 -8.17
CA VAL A 11 5.43 -2.35 -9.20
C VAL A 11 5.26 -3.04 -10.56
N GLN A 12 4.14 -2.82 -11.22
CA GLN A 12 3.96 -3.24 -12.61
C GLN A 12 4.76 -2.31 -13.52
N TRP A 13 5.28 -2.82 -14.65
CA TRP A 13 6.10 -2.04 -15.56
C TRP A 13 5.41 -0.74 -16.02
N TYR A 14 4.08 -0.75 -16.16
CA TYR A 14 3.29 0.42 -16.56
C TYR A 14 3.00 1.42 -15.42
N GLU A 15 3.46 1.13 -14.21
CA GLU A 15 3.32 2.02 -13.04
C GLU A 15 4.58 2.85 -12.76
N ILE A 16 5.58 2.75 -13.63
CA ILE A 16 6.88 3.42 -13.44
C ILE A 16 6.76 4.95 -13.30
N GLU A 17 5.71 5.56 -13.87
CA GLU A 17 5.49 7.01 -13.81
C GLU A 17 4.97 7.48 -12.44
N ILE A 18 4.37 6.59 -11.66
CA ILE A 18 3.71 6.97 -10.41
C ILE A 18 4.47 6.49 -9.16
N VAL A 19 5.28 5.45 -9.27
CA VAL A 19 5.95 4.82 -8.12
C VAL A 19 7.00 5.71 -7.46
N GLN A 20 7.52 6.73 -8.13
CA GLN A 20 8.56 7.60 -7.57
C GLN A 20 8.09 8.32 -6.29
N GLU A 21 6.86 8.82 -6.28
CA GLU A 21 6.33 9.50 -5.09
C GLU A 21 6.14 8.54 -3.90
N TYR A 22 5.72 7.28 -4.17
CA TYR A 22 5.69 6.24 -3.14
C TYR A 22 7.09 6.02 -2.55
N ILE A 23 8.11 5.83 -3.41
CA ILE A 23 9.51 5.61 -2.98
C ILE A 23 10.02 6.80 -2.15
N ASP A 24 9.73 8.03 -2.58
CA ASP A 24 10.17 9.23 -1.88
C ASP A 24 9.47 9.38 -0.52
N SER A 25 8.18 9.10 -0.42
CA SER A 25 7.45 9.10 0.84
C SER A 25 7.94 8.02 1.79
N LEU A 26 8.20 6.80 1.29
CA LEU A 26 8.78 5.71 2.06
C LEU A 26 10.18 6.09 2.58
N LYS A 27 11.01 6.72 1.75
CA LYS A 27 12.32 7.21 2.16
C LYS A 27 12.21 8.20 3.33
N GLN A 28 11.29 9.18 3.24
CA GLN A 28 11.05 10.13 4.34
C GLN A 28 10.61 9.40 5.62
N SER A 29 9.74 8.39 5.51
CA SER A 29 9.30 7.60 6.65
C SER A 29 10.45 6.82 7.30
N LEU A 30 11.37 6.27 6.51
CA LEU A 30 12.55 5.56 7.01
C LEU A 30 13.57 6.50 7.66
N GLU A 31 13.72 7.72 7.15
CA GLU A 31 14.63 8.73 7.70
C GLU A 31 14.09 9.35 9.01
N HIS A 32 12.75 9.41 9.15
CA HIS A 32 12.09 10.00 10.32
C HIS A 32 12.20 9.15 11.60
N GLN A 33 12.55 7.87 11.48
CA GLN A 33 12.58 6.95 12.61
C GLN A 33 13.99 6.42 12.92
N GLU A 34 14.20 5.95 14.15
CA GLU A 34 15.47 5.37 14.61
C GLU A 34 15.53 3.84 14.57
N ASN A 35 14.42 3.19 14.18
CA ASN A 35 14.34 1.74 14.13
C ASN A 35 15.00 1.21 12.85
N ASN A 36 16.03 0.38 12.99
CA ASN A 36 16.79 -0.17 11.87
C ASN A 36 16.32 -1.57 11.44
N ASN A 37 15.26 -2.09 12.06
CA ASN A 37 14.78 -3.43 11.79
C ASN A 37 13.64 -3.40 10.76
N VAL A 38 13.91 -2.90 9.56
CA VAL A 38 12.93 -2.82 8.46
C VAL A 38 13.48 -3.55 7.25
N ILE A 39 12.72 -4.54 6.75
CA ILE A 39 12.91 -5.16 5.45
C ILE A 39 12.05 -4.37 4.46
N ILE A 40 12.63 -3.97 3.34
CA ILE A 40 11.96 -3.26 2.27
C ILE A 40 11.98 -4.14 1.03
N ASP A 41 10.80 -4.58 0.58
CA ASP A 41 10.68 -5.43 -0.60
C ASP A 41 10.03 -4.69 -1.76
N PHE A 42 10.73 -4.66 -2.89
CA PHE A 42 10.18 -4.21 -4.16
C PHE A 42 10.27 -5.33 -5.19
N THR A 43 9.15 -5.67 -5.80
CA THR A 43 9.09 -6.54 -6.97
C THR A 43 8.65 -5.74 -8.18
N PHE A 44 9.55 -5.54 -9.14
CA PHE A 44 9.23 -4.91 -10.42
C PHE A 44 8.85 -5.99 -11.42
N ASN A 45 7.58 -6.01 -11.81
CA ASN A 45 7.03 -7.01 -12.72
C ASN A 45 7.10 -6.52 -14.15
N ILE A 46 7.84 -7.25 -14.98
CA ILE A 46 8.03 -6.97 -16.40
C ILE A 46 7.23 -7.90 -17.32
N ASN A 47 6.40 -8.77 -16.73
CA ASN A 47 5.52 -9.64 -17.50
C ASN A 47 4.43 -8.83 -18.23
N GLN A 48 4.23 -9.12 -19.51
CA GLN A 48 3.33 -8.39 -20.39
C GLN A 48 2.08 -9.19 -20.79
N GLN A 49 1.67 -10.21 -20.00
CA GLN A 49 0.47 -10.99 -20.30
C GLN A 49 -0.82 -10.20 -20.13
N LEU A 50 -0.88 -9.31 -19.12
CA LEU A 50 -2.04 -8.46 -18.89
C LEU A 50 -2.04 -7.25 -19.81
N GLU A 51 -0.89 -6.58 -19.91
CA GLU A 51 -0.71 -5.35 -20.66
C GLU A 51 0.59 -5.43 -21.44
N LYS A 52 0.57 -4.99 -22.71
CA LYS A 52 1.74 -4.97 -23.59
C LYS A 52 2.33 -3.57 -23.68
N ILE A 53 3.66 -3.51 -23.63
CA ILE A 53 4.37 -2.26 -23.84
C ILE A 53 4.26 -1.83 -25.31
N ASP A 54 4.07 -0.54 -25.52
CA ASP A 54 4.29 0.10 -26.83
C ASP A 54 5.77 0.42 -26.99
N GLU A 55 6.50 -0.44 -27.71
CA GLU A 55 7.94 -0.29 -27.92
C GLU A 55 8.32 0.98 -28.70
N SER A 56 7.36 1.65 -29.35
CA SER A 56 7.58 2.96 -29.97
C SER A 56 7.68 4.08 -28.93
N VAL A 57 7.14 3.86 -27.74
CA VAL A 57 7.11 4.83 -26.63
C VAL A 57 8.23 4.57 -25.63
N ALA A 58 8.45 3.30 -25.26
CA ALA A 58 9.51 2.92 -24.34
C ALA A 58 10.00 1.48 -24.59
N LYS A 59 11.24 1.21 -24.21
CA LYS A 59 11.79 -0.14 -24.20
C LYS A 59 11.80 -0.71 -22.78
N LEU A 60 11.52 -1.99 -22.64
CA LEU A 60 11.42 -2.65 -21.34
C LEU A 60 12.71 -2.52 -20.51
N ASP A 61 13.88 -2.68 -21.16
CA ASP A 61 15.17 -2.54 -20.49
C ASP A 61 15.38 -1.13 -19.90
N GLU A 62 14.93 -0.10 -20.60
CA GLU A 62 14.99 1.29 -20.13
C GLU A 62 14.11 1.49 -18.89
N LEU A 63 12.93 0.86 -18.84
CA LEU A 63 12.05 0.90 -17.67
C LEU A 63 12.66 0.16 -16.47
N VAL A 64 13.32 -0.98 -16.71
CA VAL A 64 14.05 -1.73 -15.68
C VAL A 64 15.18 -0.87 -15.10
N ASP A 65 15.97 -0.21 -15.92
CA ASP A 65 17.07 0.64 -15.47
C ASP A 65 16.58 1.90 -14.76
N ARG A 66 15.47 2.46 -15.22
CA ARG A 66 14.78 3.56 -14.53
C ARG A 66 14.31 3.13 -13.14
N PHE A 67 13.68 1.97 -13.01
CA PHE A 67 13.27 1.42 -11.71
C PHE A 67 14.47 1.24 -10.76
N LYS A 68 15.56 0.63 -11.25
CA LYS A 68 16.80 0.46 -10.46
C LYS A 68 17.34 1.81 -9.96
N THR A 69 17.25 2.85 -10.79
CA THR A 69 17.66 4.21 -10.44
C THR A 69 16.78 4.81 -9.36
N MET A 70 15.45 4.65 -9.46
CA MET A 70 14.49 5.14 -8.47
C MET A 70 14.68 4.53 -7.09
N VAL A 71 14.98 3.23 -6.99
CA VAL A 71 15.19 2.55 -5.70
C VAL A 71 16.62 2.72 -5.14
N SER A 72 17.54 3.26 -5.92
CA SER A 72 18.93 3.47 -5.52
C SER A 72 19.09 4.33 -4.24
N PRO A 73 18.31 5.41 -4.01
CA PRO A 73 18.37 6.16 -2.75
C PRO A 73 18.04 5.31 -1.52
N LEU A 74 17.09 4.37 -1.63
CA LEU A 74 16.78 3.43 -0.55
C LEU A 74 17.95 2.48 -0.29
N LYS A 75 18.61 2.01 -1.35
CA LYS A 75 19.81 1.15 -1.24
C LYS A 75 20.99 1.85 -0.56
N LYS A 76 21.09 3.17 -0.64
CA LYS A 76 22.07 3.95 0.11
C LYS A 76 21.82 3.94 1.63
N LEU A 77 20.59 3.66 2.04
CA LEU A 77 20.21 3.43 3.43
C LEU A 77 20.51 2.01 3.91
N VAL A 78 21.05 1.11 3.05
CA VAL A 78 21.31 -0.32 3.30
C VAL A 78 22.19 -0.59 4.51
N LYS A 79 23.06 0.33 4.90
CA LYS A 79 23.77 0.18 6.19
C LYS A 79 22.82 0.13 7.38
N LYS A 80 21.55 0.52 7.17
CA LYS A 80 20.51 0.68 8.18
C LYS A 80 19.32 -0.27 7.96
N TYR A 81 19.00 -0.61 6.68
CA TYR A 81 17.82 -1.42 6.31
C TYR A 81 18.16 -2.54 5.34
N ASP A 82 17.38 -3.63 5.35
CA ASP A 82 17.46 -4.72 4.36
C ASP A 82 16.55 -4.37 3.17
N VAL A 83 17.15 -3.97 2.05
CA VAL A 83 16.42 -3.58 0.82
C VAL A 83 16.55 -4.68 -0.23
N ARG A 84 15.44 -5.36 -0.47
CA ARG A 84 15.30 -6.46 -1.42
C ARG A 84 14.56 -5.96 -2.66
N CYS A 85 15.23 -5.95 -3.82
CA CYS A 85 14.64 -5.54 -5.09
C CYS A 85 14.76 -6.66 -6.09
N ARG A 86 13.64 -7.07 -6.68
CA ARG A 86 13.56 -8.16 -7.67
C ARG A 86 12.96 -7.68 -8.97
N ILE A 87 13.44 -8.23 -10.07
CA ILE A 87 12.78 -8.17 -11.38
C ILE A 87 12.06 -9.50 -11.54
N ASN A 88 10.75 -9.44 -11.82
CA ASN A 88 9.91 -10.62 -12.01
C ASN A 88 9.47 -10.70 -13.47
N GLU A 89 9.68 -11.84 -14.10
CA GLU A 89 9.32 -12.12 -15.49
C GLU A 89 8.05 -12.99 -15.59
N ASP A 90 7.71 -13.67 -14.51
CA ASP A 90 6.53 -14.51 -14.45
C ASP A 90 5.25 -13.70 -14.30
N PHE A 91 4.12 -14.31 -14.71
CA PHE A 91 2.81 -13.73 -14.49
C PHE A 91 2.51 -13.64 -12.98
N ILE A 92 2.33 -12.41 -12.48
CA ILE A 92 2.00 -12.13 -11.10
C ILE A 92 0.95 -11.01 -11.00
N THR A 93 -0.08 -11.22 -10.20
CA THR A 93 -1.05 -10.18 -9.83
C THR A 93 -0.70 -9.58 -8.47
N ILE A 94 -1.35 -8.48 -8.11
CA ILE A 94 -1.19 -7.88 -6.78
C ILE A 94 -1.57 -8.86 -5.66
N ALA A 95 -2.63 -9.64 -5.85
CA ALA A 95 -3.06 -10.65 -4.88
C ALA A 95 -2.02 -11.75 -4.69
N HIS A 96 -1.38 -12.22 -5.77
CA HIS A 96 -0.31 -13.20 -5.70
C HIS A 96 0.91 -12.66 -4.96
N TYR A 97 1.34 -11.44 -5.30
CA TYR A 97 2.47 -10.79 -4.63
C TYR A 97 2.21 -10.60 -3.14
N ARG A 98 1.06 -10.02 -2.78
CA ARG A 98 0.71 -9.75 -1.38
C ARG A 98 0.63 -11.03 -0.56
N ARG A 99 0.01 -12.09 -1.11
CA ARG A 99 -0.01 -13.40 -0.43
C ARG A 99 1.40 -13.94 -0.20
N TRP A 100 2.23 -13.96 -1.26
CA TRP A 100 3.61 -14.41 -1.17
C TRP A 100 4.40 -13.58 -0.14
N PHE A 101 4.27 -12.26 -0.15
CA PHE A 101 4.93 -11.36 0.79
C PHE A 101 4.54 -11.68 2.25
N LEU A 102 3.28 -11.93 2.52
CA LEU A 102 2.82 -12.32 3.87
C LEU A 102 3.43 -13.65 4.29
N ASP A 103 3.42 -14.67 3.44
CA ASP A 103 3.99 -15.99 3.74
C ASP A 103 5.51 -15.94 3.95
N GLU A 104 6.22 -15.18 3.12
CA GLU A 104 7.69 -15.09 3.15
C GLU A 104 8.18 -14.40 4.42
N TYR A 105 7.59 -13.24 4.75
CA TYR A 105 8.14 -12.39 5.80
C TYR A 105 7.52 -12.59 7.18
N CYS A 106 6.42 -13.30 7.34
CA CYS A 106 5.78 -13.46 8.65
C CYS A 106 6.65 -14.18 9.69
N THR A 107 7.69 -14.94 9.26
CA THR A 107 8.62 -15.60 10.16
C THR A 107 9.83 -14.73 10.51
N GLU A 108 10.12 -13.67 9.76
CA GLU A 108 11.30 -12.82 9.94
C GLU A 108 11.01 -11.56 10.77
N VAL A 109 9.75 -11.07 10.73
CA VAL A 109 9.35 -9.78 11.32
C VAL A 109 8.14 -9.90 12.25
N ASP A 110 7.84 -8.83 12.96
CA ASP A 110 6.68 -8.74 13.86
C ASP A 110 5.44 -8.17 13.16
N VAL A 111 5.64 -7.25 12.21
CA VAL A 111 4.58 -6.49 11.54
C VAL A 111 4.87 -6.38 10.05
N LEU A 112 3.85 -6.65 9.24
CA LEU A 112 3.89 -6.59 7.78
C LEU A 112 3.04 -5.41 7.28
N VAL A 113 3.59 -4.63 6.37
CA VAL A 113 2.96 -3.44 5.77
C VAL A 113 2.88 -3.63 4.26
N GLN A 114 1.72 -3.38 3.68
CA GLN A 114 1.51 -3.44 2.23
C GLN A 114 1.45 -2.04 1.64
N GLY A 115 2.30 -1.77 0.66
CA GLY A 115 2.31 -0.53 -0.11
C GLY A 115 1.59 -0.68 -1.46
N GLU A 116 1.28 0.46 -2.05
CA GLU A 116 0.78 0.60 -3.43
C GLU A 116 1.53 1.72 -4.14
N THR A 117 1.68 1.59 -5.45
CA THR A 117 2.48 2.51 -6.28
C THR A 117 1.92 3.93 -6.32
N ASP A 118 0.62 4.10 -6.11
CA ASP A 118 -0.09 5.39 -6.09
C ASP A 118 -0.49 5.84 -4.66
N ALA A 119 0.04 5.19 -3.64
CA ALA A 119 -0.10 5.60 -2.24
C ALA A 119 1.09 6.44 -1.76
N LEU A 120 0.86 7.31 -0.79
CA LEU A 120 1.91 8.06 -0.09
C LEU A 120 1.97 7.61 1.36
N ILE A 121 3.13 7.13 1.79
CA ILE A 121 3.35 6.64 3.15
C ILE A 121 3.66 7.83 4.09
N PRO A 122 2.91 8.01 5.19
CA PRO A 122 3.19 9.05 6.18
C PRO A 122 4.60 8.90 6.78
N LYS A 123 5.28 10.00 7.03
CA LYS A 123 6.62 9.93 7.64
C LYS A 123 6.61 9.28 9.02
N GLN A 124 5.49 9.34 9.76
CA GLN A 124 5.34 8.75 11.09
C GLN A 124 5.03 7.25 11.08
N THR A 125 4.85 6.61 9.90
CA THR A 125 4.34 5.23 9.76
C THR A 125 5.00 4.25 10.73
N PHE A 126 6.32 4.10 10.70
CA PHE A 126 6.99 3.10 11.54
C PHE A 126 6.99 3.47 13.02
N THR A 127 6.98 4.76 13.35
CA THR A 127 6.91 5.22 14.74
C THR A 127 5.55 4.87 15.36
N VAL A 128 4.44 5.19 14.69
CA VAL A 128 3.10 4.92 15.21
C VAL A 128 2.79 3.43 15.24
N LEU A 129 3.30 2.66 14.27
CA LEU A 129 3.15 1.21 14.26
C LEU A 129 3.99 0.52 15.35
N ASP A 130 5.19 1.02 15.65
CA ASP A 130 5.98 0.51 16.79
C ASP A 130 5.25 0.77 18.11
N MET A 131 4.73 1.98 18.30
CA MET A 131 3.92 2.32 19.49
C MET A 131 2.73 1.38 19.64
N LEU A 132 1.93 1.19 18.59
CA LEU A 132 0.79 0.28 18.61
C LEU A 132 1.24 -1.15 18.96
N HIS A 133 2.22 -1.69 18.24
CA HIS A 133 2.70 -3.06 18.45
C HIS A 133 3.21 -3.27 19.89
N GLN A 134 4.02 -2.36 20.42
CA GLN A 134 4.54 -2.45 21.78
C GLN A 134 3.41 -2.42 22.81
N GLN A 135 2.35 -1.66 22.55
CA GLN A 135 1.19 -1.57 23.43
C GLN A 135 0.35 -2.85 23.45
N VAL A 136 0.10 -3.45 22.26
CA VAL A 136 -0.88 -4.53 22.12
C VAL A 136 -0.29 -5.95 22.13
N LYS A 137 1.01 -6.12 21.83
CA LYS A 137 1.64 -7.42 21.55
C LYS A 137 1.51 -8.46 22.67
N LYS A 138 1.32 -8.05 23.93
CA LYS A 138 1.17 -8.97 25.07
C LYS A 138 -0.22 -9.58 25.14
N ASP A 139 -1.24 -8.73 24.97
CA ASP A 139 -2.63 -9.10 25.20
C ASP A 139 -3.36 -9.41 23.90
N THR A 140 -2.95 -8.77 22.80
CA THR A 140 -3.59 -8.88 21.49
C THR A 140 -2.52 -8.97 20.39
N PRO A 141 -1.72 -10.06 20.33
CA PRO A 141 -0.63 -10.18 19.36
C PRO A 141 -1.10 -10.33 17.91
N LYS A 142 -2.36 -10.70 17.70
CA LYS A 142 -3.00 -10.89 16.40
C LYS A 142 -3.91 -9.73 16.12
N TYR A 143 -3.53 -8.87 15.19
CA TYR A 143 -4.28 -7.67 14.84
C TYR A 143 -4.06 -7.26 13.39
N LEU A 144 -4.97 -6.43 12.93
CA LEU A 144 -4.90 -5.66 11.69
C LEU A 144 -4.79 -4.19 12.05
N ALA A 145 -4.14 -3.39 11.20
CA ALA A 145 -4.17 -1.94 11.38
C ALA A 145 -4.31 -1.22 10.03
N THR A 146 -4.92 -0.03 10.07
CA THR A 146 -5.14 0.83 8.91
C THR A 146 -4.95 2.29 9.30
N PHE A 147 -4.56 3.12 8.35
CA PHE A 147 -4.45 4.57 8.52
C PHE A 147 -5.71 5.26 8.00
N GLY A 148 -5.97 6.45 8.48
CA GLY A 148 -7.01 7.32 7.96
C GLY A 148 -6.72 7.68 6.50
N ILE A 149 -7.64 7.31 5.59
CA ILE A 149 -7.47 7.55 4.16
C ILE A 149 -8.18 8.85 3.76
N ASN A 150 -7.70 9.51 2.70
CA ASN A 150 -8.46 10.55 2.03
C ASN A 150 -9.77 9.99 1.45
N LYS A 151 -10.71 10.85 1.06
CA LYS A 151 -12.07 10.45 0.62
C LYS A 151 -12.05 9.25 -0.32
N MET A 152 -12.94 8.27 -0.05
CA MET A 152 -13.16 7.09 -0.88
C MET A 152 -14.38 7.26 -1.81
N TRP A 153 -14.91 6.17 -2.31
CA TRP A 153 -15.92 6.15 -3.39
C TRP A 153 -17.34 6.42 -2.93
N ASP A 154 -17.68 6.02 -1.70
CA ASP A 154 -19.00 6.16 -1.11
C ASP A 154 -18.95 6.22 0.41
N ASP A 155 -20.09 6.54 1.02
CA ASP A 155 -20.21 6.70 2.47
C ASP A 155 -19.94 5.44 3.29
N SER A 156 -19.92 4.26 2.68
CA SER A 156 -19.60 3.00 3.37
C SER A 156 -18.14 2.90 3.82
N TRP A 157 -17.28 3.79 3.32
CA TRP A 157 -15.86 3.88 3.68
C TRP A 157 -15.58 4.86 4.83
N LYS A 158 -16.56 5.68 5.23
CA LYS A 158 -16.41 6.66 6.33
C LYS A 158 -15.67 6.15 7.57
N PRO A 159 -15.85 4.90 8.02
CA PRO A 159 -15.13 4.41 9.20
C PRO A 159 -13.60 4.33 9.03
N LEU A 160 -13.11 4.33 7.80
CA LEU A 160 -11.69 4.28 7.47
C LEU A 160 -11.13 5.59 6.90
N GLU A 161 -11.98 6.61 6.74
CA GLU A 161 -11.53 7.94 6.31
C GLU A 161 -10.86 8.68 7.48
N HIS A 162 -9.85 9.47 7.14
CA HIS A 162 -9.25 10.42 8.08
C HIS A 162 -10.31 11.41 8.58
N VAL A 163 -10.24 11.80 9.84
CA VAL A 163 -11.25 12.67 10.49
C VAL A 163 -11.55 13.96 9.72
N ASP A 164 -10.53 14.56 9.09
CA ASP A 164 -10.67 15.80 8.31
C ASP A 164 -11.30 15.57 6.93
N PHE A 165 -11.45 14.32 6.49
CA PHE A 165 -12.03 13.96 5.20
C PHE A 165 -13.43 13.39 5.29
N THR A 166 -13.86 12.89 6.45
CA THR A 166 -15.15 12.24 6.64
C THR A 166 -16.34 13.11 6.17
N ASN A 167 -16.26 14.42 6.39
CA ASN A 167 -17.32 15.37 6.03
C ASN A 167 -17.02 16.17 4.75
N LYS A 168 -15.92 15.91 4.06
CA LYS A 168 -15.64 16.54 2.76
C LYS A 168 -16.60 15.98 1.69
N PRO A 169 -16.99 16.77 0.70
CA PRO A 169 -17.77 16.28 -0.42
C PRO A 169 -16.97 15.31 -1.27
N PHE A 170 -17.66 14.45 -2.01
CA PHE A 170 -17.04 13.71 -3.09
C PHE A 170 -16.61 14.66 -4.21
N ILE A 171 -15.50 14.35 -4.87
CA ILE A 171 -15.03 15.10 -6.05
C ILE A 171 -15.59 14.42 -7.29
N ASN A 172 -16.45 15.14 -8.05
CA ASN A 172 -17.04 14.66 -9.29
C ASN A 172 -16.49 15.47 -10.47
N ASP A 173 -15.19 15.46 -10.67
CA ASP A 173 -14.51 16.14 -11.75
C ASP A 173 -14.26 15.24 -12.98
N ASP A 174 -14.60 13.96 -12.87
CA ASP A 174 -14.57 12.95 -13.91
C ASP A 174 -15.69 11.94 -13.61
N GLU A 175 -16.89 12.19 -14.14
CA GLU A 175 -18.10 11.42 -13.82
C GLU A 175 -18.00 9.95 -14.26
N ASP A 176 -17.22 9.66 -15.29
CA ASP A 176 -17.05 8.31 -15.82
C ASP A 176 -15.96 7.51 -15.11
N ASN A 177 -15.20 8.13 -14.22
CA ASN A 177 -14.07 7.51 -13.55
C ASN A 177 -14.21 7.55 -12.01
N TRP A 178 -14.61 6.44 -11.43
CA TRP A 178 -14.78 6.30 -9.98
C TRP A 178 -13.49 6.54 -9.15
N TRP A 179 -12.31 6.54 -9.78
CA TRP A 179 -11.03 6.89 -9.16
C TRP A 179 -10.92 8.40 -8.89
N SER A 180 -11.68 9.23 -9.60
CA SER A 180 -11.61 10.69 -9.51
C SER A 180 -12.12 11.26 -8.18
N ILE A 181 -12.83 10.46 -7.41
CA ILE A 181 -13.42 10.87 -6.12
C ILE A 181 -12.36 11.24 -5.07
N ARG A 182 -11.14 10.76 -5.23
CA ARG A 182 -10.06 10.94 -4.27
C ARG A 182 -9.41 12.31 -4.34
N TYR A 183 -9.12 12.89 -3.18
CA TYR A 183 -8.29 14.08 -3.06
C TYR A 183 -6.82 13.75 -3.32
N THR A 184 -6.23 14.30 -4.37
CA THR A 184 -4.82 14.18 -4.68
C THR A 184 -4.01 15.14 -3.80
N MET A 185 -2.88 14.68 -3.26
CA MET A 185 -1.99 15.46 -2.42
C MET A 185 -0.53 15.17 -2.77
N THR A 186 0.33 16.13 -2.49
CA THR A 186 1.78 15.94 -2.42
C THR A 186 2.19 15.29 -1.09
N ILE A 187 3.42 14.78 -1.03
CA ILE A 187 4.01 14.24 0.21
C ILE A 187 4.02 15.30 1.31
N ASP A 188 4.38 16.54 0.97
CA ASP A 188 4.46 17.64 1.93
C ASP A 188 3.10 18.03 2.48
N GLU A 189 2.06 18.10 1.64
CA GLU A 189 0.69 18.36 2.08
C GLU A 189 0.19 17.26 3.03
N MET A 190 0.40 16.00 2.70
CA MET A 190 0.06 14.87 3.58
C MET A 190 0.79 14.98 4.93
N ASN A 191 2.09 15.23 4.89
CA ASN A 191 2.88 15.34 6.12
C ASN A 191 2.51 16.56 6.96
N GLN A 192 2.06 17.68 6.36
CA GLN A 192 1.53 18.83 7.11
C GLN A 192 0.25 18.52 7.90
N PHE A 193 -0.61 17.59 7.40
CA PHE A 193 -1.74 17.09 8.20
C PHE A 193 -1.24 16.28 9.39
N ASN A 194 -0.30 15.39 9.16
CA ASN A 194 0.19 14.47 10.16
C ASN A 194 1.08 15.14 11.23
N ASP A 195 1.75 16.24 10.90
CA ASP A 195 2.59 17.01 11.85
C ASP A 195 1.77 17.77 12.90
N LYS A 196 0.48 17.96 12.69
CA LYS A 196 -0.42 18.61 13.64
C LYS A 196 -0.96 17.66 14.71
N VAL A 197 -0.68 16.36 14.56
CA VAL A 197 -1.18 15.34 15.47
C VAL A 197 -0.33 15.32 16.74
N GLU A 198 -0.92 15.77 17.85
CA GLU A 198 -0.30 15.73 19.17
C GLU A 198 -0.56 14.36 19.84
N ASP A 199 -1.80 13.91 19.80
CA ASP A 199 -2.24 12.63 20.36
C ASP A 199 -2.81 11.72 19.29
N LEU A 200 -2.44 10.42 19.30
CA LEU A 200 -2.96 9.43 18.36
C LEU A 200 -4.42 9.07 18.69
N ASP A 201 -5.30 9.22 17.72
CA ASP A 201 -6.69 8.76 17.79
C ASP A 201 -6.79 7.36 17.17
N ILE A 202 -6.65 6.33 18.02
CA ILE A 202 -6.71 4.93 17.61
C ILE A 202 -8.02 4.32 18.08
N VAL A 203 -8.81 3.83 17.13
CA VAL A 203 -10.05 3.12 17.40
C VAL A 203 -9.97 1.67 16.94
N ASN A 204 -10.66 0.76 17.66
CA ASN A 204 -10.82 -0.60 17.20
C ASN A 204 -12.10 -0.68 16.35
N VAL A 205 -11.92 -0.86 15.04
CA VAL A 205 -13.01 -1.12 14.09
C VAL A 205 -13.07 -2.62 13.80
N LYS A 206 -14.26 -3.15 13.57
CA LYS A 206 -14.35 -4.56 13.11
C LYS A 206 -13.77 -4.65 11.69
N PRO A 207 -13.10 -5.75 11.32
CA PRO A 207 -12.66 -5.98 9.96
C PRO A 207 -13.82 -5.82 9.00
N HIS A 208 -13.97 -4.64 8.42
CA HIS A 208 -15.10 -4.30 7.57
C HIS A 208 -14.64 -4.14 6.13
N LYS A 209 -13.66 -3.29 5.94
CA LYS A 209 -13.02 -3.03 4.65
C LYS A 209 -11.53 -2.81 4.88
N PHE A 210 -10.74 -3.26 3.94
CA PHE A 210 -9.34 -2.92 3.85
C PHE A 210 -9.15 -2.04 2.61
N ASN A 211 -8.48 -0.92 2.74
CA ASN A 211 -7.93 -0.29 1.56
C ASN A 211 -6.58 -0.93 1.26
N GLY A 212 -6.27 -1.20 0.00
CA GLY A 212 -5.02 -1.77 -0.43
C GLY A 212 -3.80 -0.90 -0.10
N CYS A 213 -4.05 0.38 0.15
CA CYS A 213 -3.09 1.42 0.39
C CYS A 213 -2.63 1.40 1.87
N GLY A 214 -1.50 0.76 2.14
CA GLY A 214 -0.88 0.78 3.46
C GLY A 214 -1.62 0.00 4.55
N PHE A 215 -2.22 -1.13 4.24
CA PHE A 215 -2.75 -1.97 5.29
C PHE A 215 -1.66 -2.73 6.04
N VAL A 216 -1.90 -2.99 7.30
CA VAL A 216 -0.95 -3.58 8.23
C VAL A 216 -1.53 -4.83 8.86
N ILE A 217 -0.71 -5.87 8.98
CA ILE A 217 -1.07 -7.11 9.66
C ILE A 217 0.08 -7.57 10.57
N SER A 218 -0.24 -8.04 11.77
CA SER A 218 0.75 -8.67 12.64
C SER A 218 1.16 -10.03 12.09
N SER A 219 2.42 -10.39 12.22
CA SER A 219 2.92 -11.71 11.80
C SER A 219 2.20 -12.87 12.50
N GLU A 220 1.79 -12.68 13.75
CA GLU A 220 1.03 -13.69 14.50
C GLU A 220 -0.36 -13.96 13.92
N ALA A 221 -0.99 -12.96 13.28
CA ALA A 221 -2.24 -13.19 12.55
C ALA A 221 -2.00 -14.03 11.28
N VAL A 222 -0.94 -13.72 10.52
CA VAL A 222 -0.56 -14.50 9.33
C VAL A 222 -0.21 -15.94 9.69
N LYS A 223 0.62 -16.15 10.71
CA LYS A 223 0.97 -17.49 11.22
C LYS A 223 -0.24 -18.30 11.68
N SER A 224 -1.33 -17.61 12.05
CA SER A 224 -2.60 -18.24 12.42
C SER A 224 -3.48 -18.60 11.22
N GLY A 225 -3.02 -18.37 10.00
CA GLY A 225 -3.72 -18.72 8.75
C GLY A 225 -4.47 -17.56 8.08
N VAL A 226 -4.32 -16.33 8.57
CA VAL A 226 -4.88 -15.14 7.89
C VAL A 226 -3.99 -14.78 6.71
N ASN A 227 -4.45 -15.07 5.51
CA ASN A 227 -3.77 -14.69 4.27
C ASN A 227 -4.78 -14.57 3.12
N ILE A 228 -4.34 -14.05 1.98
CA ILE A 228 -5.15 -13.94 0.76
C ILE A 228 -5.35 -15.34 0.15
N PRO A 229 -6.58 -15.77 -0.17
CA PRO A 229 -6.83 -17.08 -0.75
C PRO A 229 -6.11 -17.29 -2.10
N LYS A 230 -5.67 -18.53 -2.36
CA LYS A 230 -4.88 -18.85 -3.57
C LYS A 230 -5.60 -18.57 -4.90
N GLY A 231 -6.90 -18.60 -4.94
CA GLY A 231 -7.69 -18.31 -6.15
C GLY A 231 -8.02 -16.83 -6.35
N THR A 232 -7.54 -15.93 -5.50
CA THR A 232 -7.80 -14.50 -5.62
C THR A 232 -6.82 -13.88 -6.61
N PHE A 233 -7.33 -13.18 -7.62
CA PHE A 233 -6.54 -12.42 -8.61
C PHE A 233 -6.63 -10.92 -8.37
N PHE A 234 -7.81 -10.41 -8.01
CA PHE A 234 -8.12 -9.01 -7.73
C PHE A 234 -8.89 -8.91 -6.41
N ILE A 235 -9.16 -7.71 -5.91
CA ILE A 235 -9.86 -7.45 -4.63
C ILE A 235 -9.24 -8.20 -3.44
N ASP A 236 -7.94 -8.27 -3.43
CA ASP A 236 -7.13 -9.01 -2.46
C ASP A 236 -7.27 -8.46 -1.03
N ASP A 237 -7.44 -7.15 -0.89
CA ASP A 237 -7.73 -6.45 0.36
C ASP A 237 -9.06 -6.90 0.98
N THR A 238 -10.13 -6.94 0.18
CA THR A 238 -11.44 -7.48 0.60
C THR A 238 -11.34 -8.95 0.97
N ALA A 239 -10.63 -9.75 0.15
CA ALA A 239 -10.43 -11.17 0.40
C ALA A 239 -9.64 -11.42 1.71
N LEU A 240 -8.62 -10.61 1.99
CA LEU A 240 -7.87 -10.68 3.25
C LEU A 240 -8.77 -10.34 4.46
N GLY A 241 -9.59 -9.30 4.36
CA GLY A 241 -10.54 -8.93 5.41
C GLY A 241 -11.54 -10.05 5.73
N HIS A 242 -12.09 -10.70 4.70
CA HIS A 242 -12.96 -11.86 4.87
C HIS A 242 -12.24 -13.06 5.49
N MET A 243 -10.99 -13.33 5.09
CA MET A 243 -10.20 -14.40 5.68
C MET A 243 -9.85 -14.12 7.13
N ALA A 244 -9.53 -12.87 7.47
CA ALA A 244 -9.29 -12.48 8.86
C ALA A 244 -10.50 -12.77 9.75
N GLN A 245 -11.71 -12.39 9.30
CA GLN A 245 -12.96 -12.66 10.03
C GLN A 245 -13.27 -14.16 10.16
N LYS A 246 -12.96 -14.97 9.13
CA LYS A 246 -13.22 -16.41 9.17
C LYS A 246 -12.24 -17.16 10.08
N VAL A 247 -10.96 -16.80 10.01
CA VAL A 247 -9.88 -17.51 10.74
C VAL A 247 -9.80 -17.03 12.18
N LEU A 248 -10.01 -15.75 12.42
CA LEU A 248 -9.93 -15.08 13.71
C LEU A 248 -11.14 -14.14 13.87
N PRO A 249 -12.34 -14.64 14.26
CA PRO A 249 -13.58 -13.85 14.29
C PRO A 249 -13.53 -12.58 15.15
N ASP A 250 -12.70 -12.60 16.21
CA ASP A 250 -12.54 -11.49 17.15
C ASP A 250 -11.27 -10.66 16.92
N ILE A 251 -10.59 -10.87 15.76
CA ILE A 251 -9.38 -10.10 15.46
C ILE A 251 -9.69 -8.59 15.45
N PRO A 252 -8.95 -7.78 16.25
CA PRO A 252 -9.13 -6.34 16.22
C PRO A 252 -8.53 -5.76 14.94
N GLN A 253 -9.17 -4.71 14.45
CA GLN A 253 -8.63 -3.82 13.42
C GLN A 253 -8.45 -2.44 14.05
N TYR A 254 -7.20 -2.09 14.36
CA TYR A 254 -6.85 -0.77 14.87
C TYR A 254 -6.79 0.23 13.72
N HIS A 255 -7.49 1.33 13.86
CA HIS A 255 -7.54 2.38 12.85
C HIS A 255 -7.04 3.69 13.41
N PHE A 256 -5.98 4.24 12.80
CA PHE A 256 -5.41 5.53 13.12
C PHE A 256 -6.22 6.62 12.41
N ARG A 257 -7.25 7.15 13.07
CA ARG A 257 -8.21 8.09 12.46
C ARG A 257 -7.61 9.44 12.07
N ASN A 258 -6.54 9.84 12.71
CA ASN A 258 -5.88 11.13 12.53
C ASN A 258 -4.47 11.05 11.96
N ILE A 259 -4.05 9.88 11.48
CA ILE A 259 -2.84 9.74 10.67
C ILE A 259 -3.27 9.48 9.23
N LEU A 260 -3.06 10.48 8.38
CA LEU A 260 -3.47 10.45 6.98
C LEU A 260 -2.49 9.67 6.13
N ILE A 261 -2.97 8.65 5.44
CA ILE A 261 -2.34 8.05 4.26
C ILE A 261 -3.09 8.50 3.02
N VAL A 262 -2.37 8.86 1.97
CA VAL A 262 -2.99 9.37 0.74
C VAL A 262 -2.94 8.33 -0.35
N HIS A 263 -4.08 8.06 -0.95
CA HIS A 263 -4.21 7.29 -2.17
C HIS A 263 -4.51 8.24 -3.32
N ASN A 264 -3.49 8.56 -4.12
CA ASN A 264 -3.60 9.52 -5.20
C ASN A 264 -4.32 8.96 -6.43
N ARG A 265 -4.98 9.83 -7.19
CA ARG A 265 -5.60 9.49 -8.48
C ARG A 265 -4.64 9.85 -9.63
N LYS A 266 -3.80 8.90 -9.99
CA LYS A 266 -2.81 9.09 -11.08
C LYS A 266 -2.92 8.01 -12.17
N HIS A 267 -4.11 7.44 -12.33
CA HIS A 267 -4.31 6.30 -13.21
C HIS A 267 -4.06 6.59 -14.69
N SER A 268 -4.32 7.82 -15.14
CA SER A 268 -4.01 8.23 -16.51
C SER A 268 -2.52 8.06 -16.85
N LYS A 269 -1.62 8.25 -15.88
CA LYS A 269 -0.19 8.04 -16.05
C LYS A 269 0.20 6.57 -16.17
N LYS A 270 -0.54 5.67 -15.50
CA LYS A 270 -0.29 4.22 -15.55
C LYS A 270 -0.40 3.65 -16.98
N ARG A 271 -1.03 4.37 -17.90
CA ARG A 271 -1.42 3.86 -19.22
C ARG A 271 -0.66 4.45 -20.39
N SER A 272 0.14 5.46 -20.17
CA SER A 272 0.87 6.14 -21.25
C SER A 272 1.79 5.22 -22.08
N TRP A 273 2.11 4.04 -21.52
CA TRP A 273 3.03 3.06 -22.10
C TRP A 273 2.35 1.82 -22.66
N ILE A 274 1.02 1.69 -22.54
CA ILE A 274 0.29 0.48 -22.92
C ILE A 274 -0.09 0.54 -24.38
N LEU A 275 0.26 -0.50 -25.13
CA LEU A 275 -0.03 -0.60 -26.55
C LEU A 275 -1.55 -0.62 -26.82
N GLY A 276 -2.01 0.29 -27.69
CA GLY A 276 -3.41 0.39 -28.11
C GLY A 276 -4.34 1.04 -27.10
N GLU A 277 -3.83 1.56 -26.01
CA GLU A 277 -4.59 2.03 -24.86
C GLU A 277 -4.39 3.53 -24.62
N ASN A 278 -4.91 4.35 -25.52
CA ASN A 278 -4.94 5.81 -25.33
C ASN A 278 -6.15 6.28 -24.52
N ASP A 279 -7.04 5.36 -24.10
CA ASP A 279 -8.26 5.69 -23.38
C ASP A 279 -8.04 5.59 -21.86
N VAL A 280 -8.26 6.70 -21.19
CA VAL A 280 -8.17 6.79 -19.72
C VAL A 280 -9.20 5.91 -19.00
N ASN A 281 -10.26 5.48 -19.69
CA ASN A 281 -11.35 4.66 -19.16
C ASN A 281 -11.21 3.17 -19.41
N TYR A 282 -10.13 2.75 -20.04
CA TYR A 282 -9.91 1.35 -20.46
C TYR A 282 -10.11 0.30 -19.35
N ILE A 283 -9.66 0.54 -18.12
CA ILE A 283 -9.88 -0.41 -17.02
C ILE A 283 -11.36 -0.50 -16.66
N ASP A 284 -12.09 0.61 -16.75
CA ASP A 284 -13.53 0.63 -16.47
C ASP A 284 -14.31 -0.15 -17.51
N ASP A 285 -13.93 -0.05 -18.78
CA ASP A 285 -14.56 -0.80 -19.87
C ASP A 285 -14.30 -2.31 -19.75
N LYS A 286 -13.09 -2.73 -19.39
CA LYS A 286 -12.79 -4.15 -19.09
C LYS A 286 -13.52 -4.70 -17.86
N ARG A 287 -13.91 -3.84 -16.90
CA ARG A 287 -14.68 -4.27 -15.72
C ARG A 287 -16.17 -4.34 -15.99
N LYS A 288 -16.67 -3.60 -16.98
CA LYS A 288 -18.07 -3.62 -17.40
C LYS A 288 -18.39 -4.77 -18.36
N SER A 289 -17.39 -5.38 -18.99
CA SER A 289 -17.49 -6.56 -19.86
C SER A 289 -17.25 -7.86 -19.09
#